data_cd9d0357f1b00b4444a6fe53db257da5
#
_entry.id   cd9d0357f1b00b4444a6fe53db257da5
#
_cell.length_a   1.000
_cell.length_b   1.000
_cell.length_c   1.000
_cell.angle_alpha   90.00
_cell.angle_beta   90.00
_cell.angle_gamma   90.00
#
_symmetry.space_group_name_H-M   'P 1'
#
loop_
_entity.id
_entity.type
_entity.pdbx_description
1 polymer ?
#
loop_
_entity_poly.entity_id
_entity_poly.type
_entity_poly.pdbx_seq_one_letter_code
_entity_poly.pdbx_strand_id
1 'polypeptide(L)'
;MKQNVDVVIVNCFDTYEHRAILLKEVFESIGKKVCIITSDYKHIFKMKRDDFPVDFDPIHVYPYKKNLSAQRLFSHYRFACEAIKHLTQEYDNVSLVWFFVPPNSLVKEAAKYKKGNSQVKVVFDVIDMWPESMPISKYKNLPPFTEWGRLRNLKLKVADAVVSECDLYKSVLNRFYDKEIYTLYLAHDNNSVESKPNPPQDRISLCYLGSINNIVDISRICRVIANLDKPVDFHIIGDGEKRQELIDAASNAEANVVYHGKVYDQVEKQKIFDSCHAGFNFMKDSVFVGLTMKSIDYFEAGLPILNTIKGDTWKFVDELGIGVNVGDNSVTADQIIALQKSRKEVCCFFDKNFTKDVFRKKVLKIISTLNL
;
A
#
# COMPACT_ATOMS: atom_id res chain seq x y z
N MET A 1 -21.20 -22.85 20.58
CA MET A 1 -20.32 -22.27 21.63
C MET A 1 -19.44 -21.26 20.96
N LYS A 2 -19.27 -20.09 21.55
CA LYS A 2 -18.38 -19.08 21.00
C LYS A 2 -16.91 -19.53 21.07
N GLN A 3 -16.12 -19.07 20.12
CA GLN A 3 -14.70 -19.35 20.08
C GLN A 3 -13.95 -18.43 21.05
N ASN A 4 -13.02 -18.98 21.82
CA ASN A 4 -12.15 -18.21 22.72
C ASN A 4 -10.98 -17.65 21.90
N VAL A 5 -10.95 -16.33 21.68
CA VAL A 5 -9.97 -15.63 20.85
C VAL A 5 -9.54 -14.35 21.54
N ASP A 6 -8.22 -14.09 21.64
CA ASP A 6 -7.69 -12.89 22.28
C ASP A 6 -7.73 -11.67 21.34
N VAL A 7 -7.42 -11.88 20.06
CA VAL A 7 -7.30 -10.81 19.05
C VAL A 7 -8.09 -11.15 17.80
N VAL A 8 -8.92 -10.22 17.37
CA VAL A 8 -9.62 -10.33 16.08
C VAL A 8 -9.12 -9.25 15.13
N ILE A 9 -8.67 -9.66 13.95
CA ILE A 9 -8.30 -8.76 12.86
C ILE A 9 -9.47 -8.71 11.87
N VAL A 10 -9.95 -7.52 11.52
CA VAL A 10 -11.06 -7.35 10.58
C VAL A 10 -10.56 -6.70 9.30
N ASN A 11 -10.53 -7.47 8.22
CA ASN A 11 -10.03 -7.08 6.90
C ASN A 11 -11.06 -7.35 5.80
N CYS A 12 -11.53 -6.31 5.11
CA CYS A 12 -12.51 -6.46 4.02
C CYS A 12 -11.89 -6.92 2.69
N PHE A 13 -10.59 -6.69 2.46
CA PHE A 13 -9.99 -6.78 1.14
C PHE A 13 -8.91 -7.85 1.04
N ASP A 14 -9.03 -8.74 0.06
CA ASP A 14 -8.01 -9.74 -0.28
C ASP A 14 -6.62 -9.11 -0.53
N THR A 15 -6.58 -7.89 -1.04
CA THR A 15 -5.33 -7.15 -1.30
C THR A 15 -4.54 -6.77 -0.04
N TYR A 16 -5.15 -6.80 1.15
CA TYR A 16 -4.49 -6.48 2.43
C TYR A 16 -4.23 -7.72 3.29
N GLU A 17 -4.51 -8.91 2.79
CA GLU A 17 -4.35 -10.17 3.55
C GLU A 17 -2.92 -10.41 4.02
N HIS A 18 -1.92 -10.05 3.18
CA HIS A 18 -0.51 -10.17 3.60
C HIS A 18 -0.25 -9.39 4.90
N ARG A 19 -0.75 -8.15 5.01
CA ARG A 19 -0.62 -7.36 6.23
C ARG A 19 -1.38 -7.98 7.41
N ALA A 20 -2.53 -8.58 7.18
CA ALA A 20 -3.30 -9.28 8.21
C ALA A 20 -2.57 -10.52 8.72
N ILE A 21 -1.93 -11.27 7.82
CA ILE A 21 -1.10 -12.44 8.16
C ILE A 21 0.12 -12.00 8.98
N LEU A 22 0.82 -10.95 8.58
CA LEU A 22 1.96 -10.42 9.34
C LEU A 22 1.55 -9.99 10.77
N LEU A 23 0.40 -9.32 10.91
CA LEU A 23 -0.13 -8.99 12.24
C LEU A 23 -0.46 -10.24 13.06
N LYS A 24 -1.10 -11.25 12.45
CA LYS A 24 -1.41 -12.52 13.09
C LYS A 24 -0.13 -13.17 13.60
N GLU A 25 0.91 -13.30 12.76
CA GLU A 25 2.22 -13.86 13.13
C GLU A 25 2.82 -13.13 14.35
N VAL A 26 2.72 -11.80 14.40
CA VAL A 26 3.21 -11.03 15.54
C VAL A 26 2.44 -11.34 16.82
N PHE A 27 1.10 -11.36 16.78
CA PHE A 27 0.30 -11.67 17.97
C PHE A 27 0.48 -13.10 18.45
N GLU A 28 0.56 -14.07 17.54
CA GLU A 28 0.82 -15.47 17.87
C GLU A 28 2.21 -15.66 18.51
N SER A 29 3.21 -14.89 18.06
CA SER A 29 4.55 -14.91 18.63
C SER A 29 4.62 -14.48 20.10
N ILE A 30 3.59 -13.82 20.61
CA ILE A 30 3.43 -13.42 22.02
C ILE A 30 2.34 -14.23 22.74
N GLY A 31 1.96 -15.39 22.17
CA GLY A 31 1.05 -16.35 22.78
C GLY A 31 -0.44 -15.99 22.68
N LYS A 32 -0.84 -15.04 21.82
CA LYS A 32 -2.26 -14.67 21.63
C LYS A 32 -2.92 -15.57 20.59
N LYS A 33 -4.17 -15.95 20.85
CA LYS A 33 -5.02 -16.62 19.85
C LYS A 33 -5.63 -15.57 18.94
N VAL A 34 -5.47 -15.74 17.63
CA VAL A 34 -5.87 -14.75 16.61
C VAL A 34 -6.86 -15.37 15.63
N CYS A 35 -7.88 -14.59 15.25
CA CYS A 35 -8.76 -14.90 14.13
C CYS A 35 -8.84 -13.70 13.18
N ILE A 36 -9.00 -13.97 11.87
CA ILE A 36 -9.12 -12.94 10.84
C ILE A 36 -10.52 -13.01 10.22
N ILE A 37 -11.36 -12.02 10.49
CA ILE A 37 -12.63 -11.83 9.78
C ILE A 37 -12.32 -11.18 8.43
N THR A 38 -12.72 -11.83 7.33
CA THR A 38 -12.48 -11.34 5.96
C THR A 38 -13.74 -11.39 5.10
N SER A 39 -13.71 -10.86 3.88
CA SER A 39 -14.81 -11.02 2.92
C SER A 39 -14.59 -12.24 2.01
N ASP A 40 -15.69 -12.85 1.56
CA ASP A 40 -15.67 -13.94 0.57
C ASP A 40 -15.56 -13.45 -0.88
N TYR A 41 -14.90 -12.29 -1.10
CA TYR A 41 -14.86 -11.62 -2.41
C TYR A 41 -13.46 -11.15 -2.78
N LYS A 42 -12.96 -11.57 -3.96
CA LYS A 42 -11.71 -11.09 -4.55
C LYS A 42 -11.96 -9.76 -5.28
N HIS A 43 -11.55 -8.66 -4.65
CA HIS A 43 -11.90 -7.32 -5.09
C HIS A 43 -11.25 -6.89 -6.41
N ILE A 44 -10.08 -7.41 -6.74
CA ILE A 44 -9.43 -7.17 -8.04
C ILE A 44 -10.14 -7.95 -9.15
N PHE A 45 -10.37 -9.23 -8.94
CA PHE A 45 -10.94 -10.13 -9.94
C PHE A 45 -12.47 -10.06 -10.04
N LYS A 46 -13.15 -9.37 -9.10
CA LYS A 46 -14.60 -9.22 -9.05
C LYS A 46 -15.34 -10.56 -9.00
N MET A 47 -14.84 -11.48 -8.21
CA MET A 47 -15.38 -12.83 -8.08
C MET A 47 -15.44 -13.27 -6.62
N LYS A 48 -16.37 -14.19 -6.35
CA LYS A 48 -16.44 -14.89 -5.06
C LYS A 48 -15.22 -15.79 -4.88
N ARG A 49 -14.79 -15.99 -3.63
CA ARG A 49 -13.79 -17.00 -3.26
C ARG A 49 -14.35 -17.92 -2.18
N ASP A 50 -13.83 -19.12 -2.13
CA ASP A 50 -14.14 -20.18 -1.16
C ASP A 50 -12.86 -20.85 -0.60
N ASP A 51 -11.70 -20.41 -1.06
CA ASP A 51 -10.37 -20.84 -0.62
C ASP A 51 -9.83 -19.92 0.48
N PHE A 52 -9.93 -20.33 1.76
CA PHE A 52 -9.44 -19.54 2.89
C PHE A 52 -8.38 -20.32 3.67
N PRO A 53 -7.31 -19.64 4.15
CA PRO A 53 -6.43 -20.21 5.16
C PRO A 53 -7.19 -20.59 6.44
N VAL A 54 -6.63 -21.52 7.21
CA VAL A 54 -7.11 -21.81 8.56
C VAL A 54 -7.05 -20.53 9.39
N ASP A 55 -8.01 -20.30 10.28
CA ASP A 55 -8.18 -19.07 11.10
C ASP A 55 -8.68 -17.82 10.35
N PHE A 56 -9.06 -17.97 9.08
CA PHE A 56 -9.82 -16.96 8.36
C PHE A 56 -11.32 -17.28 8.44
N ASP A 57 -12.09 -16.29 8.86
CA ASP A 57 -13.54 -16.40 9.02
C ASP A 57 -14.25 -15.52 8.00
N PRO A 58 -14.76 -16.11 6.90
CA PRO A 58 -15.28 -15.34 5.79
C PRO A 58 -16.69 -14.83 6.02
N ILE A 59 -16.90 -13.55 5.75
CA ILE A 59 -18.22 -12.90 5.70
C ILE A 59 -18.70 -12.80 4.26
N HIS A 60 -19.93 -13.25 4.03
CA HIS A 60 -20.56 -13.10 2.73
C HIS A 60 -20.87 -11.63 2.40
N VAL A 61 -20.39 -11.18 1.23
CA VAL A 61 -20.65 -9.82 0.74
C VAL A 61 -21.33 -9.82 -0.62
N TYR A 62 -22.06 -8.73 -0.92
CA TYR A 62 -22.68 -8.56 -2.21
C TYR A 62 -21.64 -8.25 -3.29
N PRO A 63 -21.64 -8.98 -4.42
CA PRO A 63 -20.72 -8.75 -5.52
C PRO A 63 -20.96 -7.39 -6.18
N TYR A 64 -19.89 -6.79 -6.71
CA TYR A 64 -19.96 -5.58 -7.52
C TYR A 64 -18.96 -5.64 -8.68
N LYS A 65 -19.29 -4.95 -9.80
CA LYS A 65 -18.45 -4.99 -11.01
C LYS A 65 -17.56 -3.74 -11.15
N LYS A 66 -18.03 -2.57 -10.71
CA LYS A 66 -17.34 -1.28 -10.90
C LYS A 66 -16.75 -0.77 -9.58
N ASN A 67 -15.51 -0.25 -9.63
CA ASN A 67 -14.82 0.28 -8.46
C ASN A 67 -15.47 1.56 -7.87
N LEU A 68 -16.04 2.42 -8.71
CA LEU A 68 -16.84 3.58 -8.29
C LEU A 68 -18.31 3.27 -8.56
N SER A 69 -18.99 2.64 -7.59
CA SER A 69 -20.41 2.30 -7.72
C SER A 69 -21.11 2.28 -6.37
N ALA A 70 -22.41 2.57 -6.36
CA ALA A 70 -23.25 2.46 -5.16
C ALA A 70 -23.30 1.01 -4.64
N GLN A 71 -23.24 0.02 -5.54
CA GLN A 71 -23.17 -1.41 -5.17
C GLN A 71 -21.93 -1.72 -4.32
N ARG A 72 -20.75 -1.18 -4.70
CA ARG A 72 -19.53 -1.35 -3.90
C ARG A 72 -19.68 -0.71 -2.51
N LEU A 73 -20.18 0.52 -2.43
CA LEU A 73 -20.42 1.19 -1.15
C LEU A 73 -21.37 0.41 -0.26
N PHE A 74 -22.45 -0.12 -0.85
CA PHE A 74 -23.41 -0.97 -0.13
C PHE A 74 -22.76 -2.29 0.34
N SER A 75 -22.00 -2.97 -0.52
CA SER A 75 -21.25 -4.18 -0.17
C SER A 75 -20.32 -3.95 1.02
N HIS A 76 -19.55 -2.86 1.00
CA HIS A 76 -18.64 -2.49 2.09
C HIS A 76 -19.37 -2.15 3.39
N TYR A 77 -20.53 -1.46 3.29
CA TYR A 77 -21.34 -1.17 4.46
C TYR A 77 -21.93 -2.45 5.07
N ARG A 78 -22.42 -3.36 4.23
CA ARG A 78 -22.92 -4.68 4.67
C ARG A 78 -21.81 -5.49 5.33
N PHE A 79 -20.61 -5.53 4.73
CA PHE A 79 -19.46 -6.18 5.37
C PHE A 79 -19.23 -5.61 6.77
N ALA A 80 -19.19 -4.29 6.93
CA ALA A 80 -18.95 -3.66 8.23
C ALA A 80 -20.00 -4.07 9.27
N CYS A 81 -21.29 -4.11 8.89
CA CYS A 81 -22.37 -4.53 9.79
C CYS A 81 -22.27 -6.00 10.17
N GLU A 82 -22.08 -6.89 9.16
CA GLU A 82 -22.02 -8.32 9.41
C GLU A 82 -20.74 -8.73 10.17
N ALA A 83 -19.60 -8.08 9.90
CA ALA A 83 -18.36 -8.32 10.64
C ALA A 83 -18.50 -7.99 12.13
N ILE A 84 -19.16 -6.88 12.50
CA ILE A 84 -19.42 -6.54 13.90
C ILE A 84 -20.42 -7.50 14.54
N LYS A 85 -21.47 -7.90 13.81
CA LYS A 85 -22.43 -8.90 14.28
C LYS A 85 -21.73 -10.24 14.55
N HIS A 86 -20.94 -10.71 13.60
CA HIS A 86 -20.15 -11.94 13.67
C HIS A 86 -19.17 -11.89 14.84
N LEU A 87 -18.38 -10.82 14.97
CA LEU A 87 -17.50 -10.56 16.11
C LEU A 87 -18.22 -10.70 17.45
N THR A 88 -19.44 -10.20 17.56
CA THR A 88 -20.22 -10.24 18.81
C THR A 88 -20.83 -11.62 19.09
N GLN A 89 -21.20 -12.35 18.05
CA GLN A 89 -21.91 -13.63 18.16
C GLN A 89 -20.98 -14.83 18.30
N GLU A 90 -19.83 -14.83 17.61
CA GLU A 90 -18.99 -16.01 17.47
C GLU A 90 -17.78 -16.01 18.40
N TYR A 91 -17.34 -14.86 18.95
CA TYR A 91 -16.13 -14.79 19.77
C TYR A 91 -16.40 -14.35 21.21
N ASP A 92 -15.66 -14.98 22.14
CA ASP A 92 -15.58 -14.60 23.56
C ASP A 92 -14.13 -14.26 23.95
N ASN A 93 -13.98 -13.54 25.07
CA ASN A 93 -12.71 -13.14 25.68
C ASN A 93 -11.81 -12.25 24.79
N VAL A 94 -12.40 -11.58 23.78
CA VAL A 94 -11.66 -10.68 22.91
C VAL A 94 -11.10 -9.50 23.72
N SER A 95 -9.79 -9.34 23.71
CA SER A 95 -9.09 -8.22 24.36
C SER A 95 -8.76 -7.08 23.38
N LEU A 96 -8.57 -7.41 22.09
CA LEU A 96 -8.21 -6.46 21.04
C LEU A 96 -8.96 -6.77 19.75
N VAL A 97 -9.46 -5.72 19.09
CA VAL A 97 -9.89 -5.79 17.69
C VAL A 97 -9.10 -4.80 16.86
N TRP A 98 -8.46 -5.31 15.79
CA TRP A 98 -7.65 -4.53 14.85
C TRP A 98 -8.39 -4.42 13.53
N PHE A 99 -8.92 -3.24 13.23
CA PHE A 99 -9.73 -2.97 12.04
C PHE A 99 -8.91 -2.34 10.93
N PHE A 100 -8.91 -2.93 9.74
CA PHE A 100 -8.36 -2.32 8.54
C PHE A 100 -9.35 -1.32 7.92
N VAL A 101 -8.84 -0.17 7.57
CA VAL A 101 -9.61 0.91 6.95
C VAL A 101 -8.95 1.27 5.61
N PRO A 102 -9.66 1.21 4.49
CA PRO A 102 -11.11 1.04 4.31
C PRO A 102 -11.62 -0.41 4.56
N PRO A 103 -12.95 -0.60 4.66
CA PRO A 103 -14.04 0.35 4.43
C PRO A 103 -14.24 1.35 5.56
N ASN A 104 -14.52 2.63 5.21
CA ASN A 104 -14.72 3.69 6.19
C ASN A 104 -15.91 3.42 7.12
N SER A 105 -16.90 2.66 6.65
CA SER A 105 -18.05 2.21 7.46
C SER A 105 -17.66 1.34 8.65
N LEU A 106 -16.52 0.63 8.59
CA LEU A 106 -16.01 -0.15 9.72
C LEU A 106 -15.74 0.72 10.94
N VAL A 107 -15.19 1.92 10.75
CA VAL A 107 -14.93 2.85 11.87
C VAL A 107 -16.22 3.24 12.59
N LYS A 108 -17.32 3.48 11.84
CA LYS A 108 -18.62 3.79 12.40
C LYS A 108 -19.21 2.60 13.18
N GLU A 109 -19.15 1.40 12.62
CA GLU A 109 -19.73 0.21 13.24
C GLU A 109 -18.87 -0.27 14.42
N ALA A 110 -17.54 -0.21 14.32
CA ALA A 110 -16.62 -0.47 15.42
C ALA A 110 -16.83 0.48 16.61
N ALA A 111 -17.19 1.74 16.35
CA ALA A 111 -17.54 2.69 17.43
C ALA A 111 -18.80 2.27 18.22
N LYS A 112 -19.78 1.65 17.56
CA LYS A 112 -20.93 1.07 18.23
C LYS A 112 -20.55 -0.14 19.08
N TYR A 113 -19.70 -1.02 18.53
CA TYR A 113 -19.17 -2.17 19.25
C TYR A 113 -18.39 -1.76 20.50
N LYS A 114 -17.47 -0.80 20.38
CA LYS A 114 -16.66 -0.28 21.50
C LYS A 114 -17.54 0.30 22.62
N LYS A 115 -18.65 0.95 22.28
CA LYS A 115 -19.58 1.50 23.27
C LYS A 115 -20.19 0.42 24.17
N GLY A 116 -20.48 -0.77 23.63
CA GLY A 116 -21.00 -1.93 24.38
C GLY A 116 -19.91 -2.80 25.02
N ASN A 117 -18.64 -2.62 24.61
CA ASN A 117 -17.49 -3.44 25.02
C ASN A 117 -16.30 -2.53 25.37
N SER A 118 -16.46 -1.70 26.39
CA SER A 118 -15.50 -0.64 26.74
C SER A 118 -14.11 -1.15 27.09
N GLN A 119 -14.00 -2.36 27.66
CA GLN A 119 -12.73 -3.02 28.01
C GLN A 119 -11.95 -3.50 26.80
N VAL A 120 -12.61 -3.83 25.68
CA VAL A 120 -11.95 -4.30 24.47
C VAL A 120 -11.16 -3.16 23.83
N LYS A 121 -9.88 -3.36 23.55
CA LYS A 121 -9.07 -2.39 22.81
C LYS A 121 -9.45 -2.38 21.33
N VAL A 122 -9.46 -1.20 20.72
CA VAL A 122 -9.79 -1.00 19.32
C VAL A 122 -8.66 -0.24 18.63
N VAL A 123 -8.11 -0.82 17.56
CA VAL A 123 -7.13 -0.20 16.70
C VAL A 123 -7.73 0.01 15.31
N PHE A 124 -7.61 1.22 14.77
CA PHE A 124 -7.89 1.49 13.37
C PHE A 124 -6.58 1.60 12.60
N ASP A 125 -6.38 0.70 11.63
CA ASP A 125 -5.23 0.67 10.74
C ASP A 125 -5.66 1.25 9.38
N VAL A 126 -5.31 2.52 9.14
CA VAL A 126 -5.69 3.24 7.94
C VAL A 126 -4.65 2.94 6.84
N ILE A 127 -4.95 1.90 6.06
CA ILE A 127 -4.10 1.40 4.98
C ILE A 127 -4.27 2.25 3.72
N ASP A 128 -5.49 2.77 3.48
CA ASP A 128 -5.76 3.63 2.33
C ASP A 128 -6.71 4.77 2.72
N MET A 129 -6.45 5.96 2.21
CA MET A 129 -7.17 7.20 2.56
C MET A 129 -8.33 7.48 1.63
N TRP A 130 -9.30 6.54 1.55
CA TRP A 130 -10.51 6.82 0.79
C TRP A 130 -11.40 7.86 1.49
N PRO A 131 -11.95 8.81 0.72
CA PRO A 131 -11.88 9.01 -0.74
C PRO A 131 -10.65 9.79 -1.23
N GLU A 132 -9.79 10.30 -0.34
CA GLU A 132 -8.71 11.25 -0.68
C GLU A 132 -7.68 10.66 -1.66
N SER A 133 -7.37 9.36 -1.54
CA SER A 133 -6.44 8.63 -2.42
C SER A 133 -7.05 8.21 -3.77
N MET A 134 -8.37 8.32 -3.92
CA MET A 134 -9.03 7.95 -5.17
C MET A 134 -8.79 8.98 -6.27
N PRO A 135 -8.76 8.57 -7.57
CA PRO A 135 -8.54 9.47 -8.69
C PRO A 135 -9.81 10.27 -9.05
N ILE A 136 -10.41 10.94 -8.04
CA ILE A 136 -11.65 11.71 -8.13
C ILE A 136 -11.42 13.19 -7.82
N SER A 137 -10.24 13.72 -8.08
CA SER A 137 -9.75 15.04 -7.64
C SER A 137 -10.79 16.17 -7.77
N LYS A 138 -11.57 16.19 -8.84
CA LYS A 138 -12.61 17.21 -9.09
C LYS A 138 -13.85 17.06 -8.19
N TYR A 139 -14.10 15.87 -7.64
CA TYR A 139 -15.33 15.53 -6.92
C TYR A 139 -15.12 15.25 -5.44
N LYS A 140 -13.87 15.15 -4.97
CA LYS A 140 -13.55 14.74 -3.59
C LYS A 140 -14.19 15.60 -2.50
N ASN A 141 -14.48 16.87 -2.81
CA ASN A 141 -15.10 17.84 -1.90
C ASN A 141 -16.64 17.91 -2.05
N LEU A 142 -17.23 17.06 -2.86
CA LEU A 142 -18.68 17.01 -3.10
C LEU A 142 -19.29 15.75 -2.47
N PRO A 143 -20.58 15.79 -2.04
CA PRO A 143 -21.33 14.57 -1.74
C PRO A 143 -21.41 13.66 -2.98
N PRO A 144 -21.33 12.34 -2.84
CA PRO A 144 -21.28 11.54 -1.60
C PRO A 144 -19.88 11.33 -1.00
N PHE A 145 -18.79 11.84 -1.62
CA PHE A 145 -17.42 11.54 -1.21
C PHE A 145 -17.07 12.17 0.15
N THR A 146 -17.51 13.42 0.39
CA THR A 146 -17.33 14.05 1.70
C THR A 146 -18.00 13.25 2.82
N GLU A 147 -19.22 12.77 2.59
CA GLU A 147 -19.92 11.93 3.57
C GLU A 147 -19.22 10.59 3.78
N TRP A 148 -18.63 10.05 2.73
CA TRP A 148 -17.85 8.81 2.83
C TRP A 148 -16.58 8.99 3.69
N GLY A 149 -15.86 10.09 3.53
CA GLY A 149 -14.74 10.45 4.41
C GLY A 149 -15.19 10.67 5.86
N ARG A 150 -16.34 11.29 6.07
CA ARG A 150 -16.92 11.54 7.41
C ARG A 150 -17.19 10.25 8.19
N LEU A 151 -17.54 9.14 7.53
CA LEU A 151 -17.75 7.84 8.20
C LEU A 151 -16.49 7.39 8.95
N ARG A 152 -15.29 7.62 8.39
CA ARG A 152 -14.02 7.40 9.07
C ARG A 152 -13.75 8.46 10.12
N ASN A 153 -13.79 9.72 9.74
CA ASN A 153 -13.24 10.81 10.51
C ASN A 153 -14.00 11.07 11.83
N LEU A 154 -15.36 11.08 11.80
CA LEU A 154 -16.18 11.44 12.97
C LEU A 154 -16.06 10.48 14.14
N LYS A 155 -15.64 9.24 13.90
CA LYS A 155 -15.57 8.21 14.95
C LYS A 155 -14.13 7.73 15.22
N LEU A 156 -13.14 8.34 14.59
CA LEU A 156 -11.74 7.96 14.76
C LEU A 156 -11.28 8.03 16.22
N LYS A 157 -11.78 9.00 16.98
CA LYS A 157 -11.46 9.24 18.41
C LYS A 157 -11.84 8.09 19.36
N VAL A 158 -12.68 7.15 18.94
CA VAL A 158 -13.04 6.02 19.81
C VAL A 158 -11.94 4.96 19.88
N ALA A 159 -10.97 5.01 18.98
CA ALA A 159 -9.86 4.08 18.96
C ALA A 159 -8.94 4.28 20.18
N ASP A 160 -8.41 3.18 20.69
CA ASP A 160 -7.33 3.20 21.67
C ASP A 160 -5.99 3.56 20.98
N ALA A 161 -5.79 3.12 19.73
CA ALA A 161 -4.70 3.55 18.86
C ALA A 161 -5.16 3.69 17.39
N VAL A 162 -4.51 4.58 16.65
CA VAL A 162 -4.65 4.72 15.20
C VAL A 162 -3.30 4.46 14.55
N VAL A 163 -3.32 3.61 13.54
CA VAL A 163 -2.17 3.27 12.70
C VAL A 163 -2.40 3.82 11.31
N SER A 164 -1.35 4.28 10.67
CA SER A 164 -1.34 4.82 9.32
C SER A 164 -0.30 4.09 8.47
N GLU A 165 -0.63 3.76 7.22
CA GLU A 165 0.33 3.12 6.31
C GLU A 165 1.52 4.04 6.01
N CYS A 166 1.32 5.36 5.99
CA CYS A 166 2.38 6.34 5.73
C CYS A 166 2.17 7.64 6.53
N ASP A 167 3.23 8.43 6.66
CA ASP A 167 3.16 9.71 7.40
C ASP A 167 2.31 10.77 6.69
N LEU A 168 2.23 10.72 5.35
CA LEU A 168 1.38 11.62 4.59
C LEU A 168 -0.07 11.61 5.09
N TYR A 169 -0.61 10.44 5.42
CA TYR A 169 -2.00 10.31 5.86
C TYR A 169 -2.26 10.99 7.21
N LYS A 170 -1.24 11.09 8.06
CA LYS A 170 -1.33 11.82 9.34
C LYS A 170 -1.71 13.28 9.15
N SER A 171 -1.37 13.90 8.03
CA SER A 171 -1.74 15.29 7.71
C SER A 171 -3.26 15.52 7.69
N VAL A 172 -4.03 14.47 7.38
CA VAL A 172 -5.49 14.49 7.42
C VAL A 172 -6.01 13.95 8.77
N LEU A 173 -5.47 12.81 9.23
CA LEU A 173 -6.00 12.10 10.39
C LEU A 173 -5.82 12.87 11.69
N ASN A 174 -4.75 13.65 11.87
CA ASN A 174 -4.47 14.49 13.06
C ASN A 174 -5.56 15.55 13.31
N ARG A 175 -6.38 15.87 12.31
CA ARG A 175 -7.53 16.78 12.48
C ARG A 175 -8.68 16.12 13.26
N PHE A 176 -8.68 14.79 13.35
CA PHE A 176 -9.80 13.98 13.88
C PHE A 176 -9.37 13.03 15.00
N TYR A 177 -8.08 12.93 15.27
CA TYR A 177 -7.50 12.12 16.33
C TYR A 177 -6.41 12.90 17.04
N ASP A 178 -6.55 13.04 18.35
CA ASP A 178 -5.74 13.93 19.19
C ASP A 178 -4.59 13.23 19.92
N LYS A 179 -4.47 11.89 19.76
CA LYS A 179 -3.34 11.11 20.29
C LYS A 179 -2.32 10.83 19.17
N GLU A 180 -1.21 10.22 19.54
CA GLU A 180 -0.20 9.78 18.57
C GLU A 180 -0.80 8.82 17.53
N ILE A 181 -0.50 9.06 16.25
CA ILE A 181 -0.80 8.15 15.15
C ILE A 181 0.49 7.44 14.78
N TYR A 182 0.48 6.12 14.84
CA TYR A 182 1.64 5.29 14.55
C TYR A 182 1.77 5.03 13.04
N THR A 183 2.97 5.19 12.49
CA THR A 183 3.25 4.80 11.10
C THR A 183 3.75 3.37 11.07
N LEU A 184 3.02 2.54 10.34
CA LEU A 184 3.33 1.14 10.11
C LEU A 184 3.35 0.87 8.61
N TYR A 185 4.52 0.98 7.99
CA TYR A 185 4.67 0.66 6.57
C TYR A 185 4.37 -0.80 6.29
N LEU A 186 3.99 -1.11 5.07
CA LEU A 186 3.92 -2.48 4.62
C LEU A 186 5.33 -3.10 4.66
N ALA A 187 5.39 -4.38 5.02
CA ALA A 187 6.65 -5.13 5.04
C ALA A 187 6.65 -6.21 3.98
N HIS A 188 7.82 -6.49 3.44
CA HIS A 188 8.08 -7.63 2.58
C HIS A 188 8.72 -8.78 3.36
N ASP A 189 8.58 -9.99 2.81
CA ASP A 189 9.33 -11.14 3.28
C ASP A 189 10.82 -10.92 3.01
N ASN A 190 11.68 -11.36 3.92
CA ASN A 190 13.15 -11.24 3.77
C ASN A 190 13.69 -12.21 2.70
N ASN A 191 13.07 -12.26 1.53
CA ASN A 191 13.43 -13.13 0.42
C ASN A 191 14.27 -12.39 -0.63
N SER A 192 15.05 -11.41 -0.21
CA SER A 192 15.88 -10.62 -1.11
C SER A 192 16.84 -11.49 -1.89
N VAL A 193 16.76 -11.43 -3.21
CA VAL A 193 17.75 -11.99 -4.11
C VAL A 193 18.98 -11.08 -4.09
N GLU A 194 20.19 -11.67 -4.06
CA GLU A 194 21.41 -10.88 -4.10
C GLU A 194 21.45 -10.01 -5.35
N SER A 195 21.51 -8.70 -5.18
CA SER A 195 21.60 -7.73 -6.28
C SER A 195 23.02 -7.70 -6.84
N LYS A 196 23.15 -7.81 -8.17
CA LYS A 196 24.41 -7.72 -8.93
C LYS A 196 24.28 -6.69 -10.04
N PRO A 197 24.29 -5.39 -9.71
CA PRO A 197 24.02 -4.33 -10.67
C PRO A 197 25.00 -4.34 -11.84
N ASN A 198 24.47 -4.35 -13.05
CA ASN A 198 25.24 -4.28 -14.28
C ASN A 198 24.49 -3.48 -15.37
N PRO A 199 24.13 -2.20 -15.10
CA PRO A 199 23.48 -1.38 -16.12
C PRO A 199 24.47 -1.03 -17.24
N PRO A 200 23.97 -0.80 -18.50
CA PRO A 200 24.81 -0.46 -19.62
C PRO A 200 25.51 0.88 -19.44
N GLN A 201 26.71 1.06 -20.02
CA GLN A 201 27.48 2.29 -19.86
C GLN A 201 27.25 3.32 -21.02
N ASP A 202 26.78 2.85 -22.15
CA ASP A 202 26.59 3.64 -23.38
C ASP A 202 25.19 4.26 -23.51
N ARG A 203 24.26 3.84 -22.66
CA ARG A 203 22.86 4.26 -22.70
C ARG A 203 22.25 4.31 -21.29
N ILE A 204 21.06 4.85 -21.15
CA ILE A 204 20.31 4.86 -19.91
C ILE A 204 19.29 3.72 -19.94
N SER A 205 19.31 2.85 -18.93
CA SER A 205 18.32 1.79 -18.76
C SER A 205 17.41 2.14 -17.58
N LEU A 206 16.12 2.21 -17.81
CA LEU A 206 15.08 2.58 -16.83
C LEU A 206 14.01 1.49 -16.78
N CYS A 207 13.33 1.33 -15.67
CA CYS A 207 12.21 0.43 -15.61
C CYS A 207 10.95 1.04 -14.97
N TYR A 208 9.82 0.47 -15.34
CA TYR A 208 8.53 0.66 -14.68
C TYR A 208 8.02 -0.67 -14.16
N LEU A 209 7.57 -0.69 -12.89
CA LEU A 209 6.95 -1.86 -12.25
C LEU A 209 5.50 -1.56 -11.86
N GLY A 210 4.61 -2.51 -12.10
CA GLY A 210 3.26 -2.56 -11.51
C GLY A 210 2.11 -2.36 -12.49
N SER A 211 0.93 -2.10 -11.95
CA SER A 211 -0.28 -1.88 -12.75
C SER A 211 -0.21 -0.60 -13.57
N ILE A 212 -0.45 -0.71 -14.87
CA ILE A 212 -0.44 0.43 -15.82
C ILE A 212 -1.88 0.90 -16.02
N ASN A 213 -2.31 1.85 -15.19
CA ASN A 213 -3.68 2.35 -15.15
C ASN A 213 -3.74 3.88 -15.19
N ASN A 214 -4.92 4.43 -15.01
CA ASN A 214 -5.18 5.88 -15.12
C ASN A 214 -4.46 6.78 -14.11
N ILE A 215 -3.87 6.22 -13.04
CA ILE A 215 -3.12 7.02 -12.05
C ILE A 215 -1.65 7.20 -12.41
N VAL A 216 -1.13 6.44 -13.36
CA VAL A 216 0.26 6.57 -13.85
C VAL A 216 0.40 7.84 -14.67
N ASP A 217 1.47 8.59 -14.45
CA ASP A 217 1.79 9.79 -15.24
C ASP A 217 2.68 9.42 -16.42
N ILE A 218 2.04 8.82 -17.45
CA ILE A 218 2.71 8.39 -18.69
C ILE A 218 3.38 9.58 -19.38
N SER A 219 2.73 10.73 -19.42
CA SER A 219 3.28 11.91 -20.09
C SER A 219 4.56 12.42 -19.43
N ARG A 220 4.65 12.35 -18.09
CA ARG A 220 5.87 12.73 -17.38
C ARG A 220 6.98 11.69 -17.55
N ILE A 221 6.67 10.39 -17.59
CA ILE A 221 7.63 9.33 -17.94
C ILE A 221 8.25 9.62 -19.31
N CYS A 222 7.43 9.80 -20.34
CA CYS A 222 7.90 10.06 -21.71
C CYS A 222 8.66 11.39 -21.82
N ARG A 223 8.29 12.42 -21.08
CA ARG A 223 9.03 13.69 -21.04
C ARG A 223 10.43 13.50 -20.46
N VAL A 224 10.58 12.70 -19.40
CA VAL A 224 11.91 12.37 -18.86
C VAL A 224 12.73 11.66 -19.93
N ILE A 225 12.18 10.62 -20.56
CA ILE A 225 12.87 9.85 -21.59
C ILE A 225 13.33 10.75 -22.75
N ALA A 226 12.43 11.57 -23.31
CA ALA A 226 12.71 12.44 -24.45
C ALA A 226 13.74 13.55 -24.18
N ASN A 227 13.94 13.90 -22.89
CA ASN A 227 14.89 14.94 -22.49
C ASN A 227 16.29 14.41 -22.16
N LEU A 228 16.50 13.09 -22.21
CA LEU A 228 17.82 12.51 -21.98
C LEU A 228 18.69 12.61 -23.26
N ASP A 229 19.93 12.97 -23.07
CA ASP A 229 20.94 13.12 -24.14
C ASP A 229 21.63 11.81 -24.52
N LYS A 230 21.15 10.69 -24.04
CA LYS A 230 21.65 9.32 -24.33
C LYS A 230 20.50 8.42 -24.77
N PRO A 231 20.75 7.38 -25.57
CA PRO A 231 19.76 6.36 -25.91
C PRO A 231 19.16 5.74 -24.64
N VAL A 232 17.87 5.43 -24.66
CA VAL A 232 17.16 4.90 -23.50
C VAL A 232 16.61 3.50 -23.80
N ASP A 233 16.94 2.53 -22.95
CA ASP A 233 16.21 1.25 -22.85
C ASP A 233 15.16 1.40 -21.75
N PHE A 234 13.90 1.10 -22.07
CA PHE A 234 12.80 1.20 -21.13
C PHE A 234 12.14 -0.15 -20.91
N HIS A 235 12.40 -0.75 -19.75
CA HIS A 235 11.86 -2.03 -19.31
C HIS A 235 10.50 -1.83 -18.64
N ILE A 236 9.47 -2.53 -19.10
CA ILE A 236 8.12 -2.45 -18.54
C ILE A 236 7.75 -3.80 -17.94
N ILE A 237 7.59 -3.86 -16.60
CA ILE A 237 7.17 -5.03 -15.83
C ILE A 237 5.77 -4.76 -15.29
N GLY A 238 4.77 -5.48 -15.78
CA GLY A 238 3.39 -5.32 -15.35
C GLY A 238 2.40 -5.34 -16.50
N ASP A 239 1.15 -5.00 -16.18
CA ASP A 239 0.07 -4.98 -17.16
C ASP A 239 -1.03 -4.00 -16.70
N GLY A 240 -1.97 -3.68 -17.56
CA GLY A 240 -3.11 -2.83 -17.22
C GLY A 240 -3.77 -2.19 -18.43
N GLU A 241 -4.86 -1.48 -18.17
CA GLU A 241 -5.69 -0.87 -19.22
C GLU A 241 -4.94 0.18 -20.07
N LYS A 242 -3.85 0.76 -19.54
CA LYS A 242 -3.02 1.78 -20.19
C LYS A 242 -1.68 1.24 -20.72
N ARG A 243 -1.51 -0.09 -20.76
CA ARG A 243 -0.25 -0.72 -21.22
C ARG A 243 0.15 -0.25 -22.61
N GLN A 244 -0.76 -0.36 -23.58
CA GLN A 244 -0.44 0.01 -24.96
C GLN A 244 -0.12 1.50 -25.09
N GLU A 245 -0.88 2.35 -24.37
CA GLU A 245 -0.60 3.80 -24.35
C GLU A 245 0.81 4.11 -23.82
N LEU A 246 1.28 3.38 -22.77
CA LEU A 246 2.63 3.56 -22.24
C LEU A 246 3.70 3.11 -23.25
N ILE A 247 3.51 1.95 -23.89
CA ILE A 247 4.44 1.41 -24.90
C ILE A 247 4.57 2.37 -26.08
N ASP A 248 3.45 2.77 -26.67
CA ASP A 248 3.42 3.66 -27.84
C ASP A 248 4.01 5.04 -27.51
N ALA A 249 3.66 5.60 -26.35
CA ALA A 249 4.17 6.90 -25.94
C ALA A 249 5.68 6.88 -25.65
N ALA A 250 6.20 5.81 -25.04
CA ALA A 250 7.63 5.66 -24.79
C ALA A 250 8.43 5.44 -26.10
N SER A 251 7.89 4.66 -27.04
CA SER A 251 8.48 4.48 -28.37
C SER A 251 8.51 5.80 -29.16
N ASN A 252 7.46 6.60 -29.08
CA ASN A 252 7.41 7.94 -29.67
C ASN A 252 8.40 8.92 -29.01
N ALA A 253 8.80 8.66 -27.77
CA ALA A 253 9.86 9.38 -27.06
C ALA A 253 11.26 8.80 -27.32
N GLU A 254 11.40 7.99 -28.38
CA GLU A 254 12.64 7.36 -28.84
C GLU A 254 13.26 6.34 -27.87
N ALA A 255 12.50 5.79 -26.93
CA ALA A 255 12.96 4.69 -26.09
C ALA A 255 12.94 3.35 -26.87
N ASN A 256 13.96 2.53 -26.66
CA ASN A 256 13.91 1.11 -26.97
C ASN A 256 13.08 0.39 -25.87
N VAL A 257 11.82 0.08 -26.17
CA VAL A 257 10.89 -0.49 -25.19
C VAL A 257 11.02 -2.00 -25.12
N VAL A 258 11.30 -2.52 -23.92
CA VAL A 258 11.35 -3.95 -23.60
C VAL A 258 10.18 -4.31 -22.66
N TYR A 259 9.14 -4.91 -23.21
CA TYR A 259 7.96 -5.32 -22.44
C TYR A 259 8.10 -6.75 -21.92
N HIS A 260 8.12 -6.92 -20.60
CA HIS A 260 8.28 -8.22 -19.91
C HIS A 260 6.96 -8.87 -19.50
N GLY A 261 5.83 -8.15 -19.58
CA GLY A 261 4.59 -8.64 -18.98
C GLY A 261 4.66 -8.66 -17.44
N LYS A 262 3.87 -9.56 -16.84
CA LYS A 262 3.88 -9.76 -15.38
C LYS A 262 4.97 -10.73 -15.00
N VAL A 263 5.99 -10.27 -14.30
CA VAL A 263 7.09 -11.09 -13.79
C VAL A 263 6.86 -11.33 -12.29
N TYR A 264 6.61 -12.56 -11.91
CA TYR A 264 6.38 -12.99 -10.52
C TYR A 264 7.63 -13.64 -9.89
N ASP A 265 8.49 -14.22 -10.71
CA ASP A 265 9.75 -14.80 -10.25
C ASP A 265 10.70 -13.70 -9.76
N GLN A 266 11.14 -13.81 -8.51
CA GLN A 266 11.96 -12.79 -7.86
C GLN A 266 13.37 -12.72 -8.47
N VAL A 267 13.92 -13.85 -8.92
CA VAL A 267 15.27 -13.90 -9.54
C VAL A 267 15.24 -13.24 -10.91
N GLU A 268 14.20 -13.51 -11.70
CA GLU A 268 14.00 -12.87 -13.00
C GLU A 268 13.77 -11.36 -12.84
N LYS A 269 12.92 -10.96 -11.90
CA LYS A 269 12.66 -9.55 -11.59
C LYS A 269 13.93 -8.81 -11.16
N GLN A 270 14.75 -9.45 -10.29
CA GLN A 270 16.02 -8.88 -9.84
C GLN A 270 17.01 -8.68 -11.02
N LYS A 271 17.12 -9.64 -11.94
CA LYS A 271 17.97 -9.49 -13.12
C LYS A 271 17.60 -8.28 -13.98
N ILE A 272 16.30 -8.03 -14.15
CA ILE A 272 15.84 -6.84 -14.87
C ILE A 272 16.22 -5.58 -14.09
N PHE A 273 16.01 -5.53 -12.78
CA PHE A 273 16.39 -4.39 -11.94
C PHE A 273 17.90 -4.14 -11.91
N ASP A 274 18.69 -5.20 -11.93
CA ASP A 274 20.15 -5.10 -11.97
C ASP A 274 20.68 -4.52 -13.31
N SER A 275 19.92 -4.70 -14.40
CA SER A 275 20.23 -4.09 -15.70
C SER A 275 19.77 -2.63 -15.82
N CYS A 276 19.05 -2.09 -14.83
CA CYS A 276 18.51 -0.73 -14.87
C CYS A 276 19.30 0.23 -13.97
N HIS A 277 19.35 1.50 -14.36
CA HIS A 277 19.92 2.59 -13.55
C HIS A 277 18.95 3.07 -12.49
N ALA A 278 17.64 3.15 -12.81
CA ALA A 278 16.59 3.60 -11.89
C ALA A 278 15.22 3.07 -12.29
N GLY A 279 14.31 3.02 -11.30
CA GLY A 279 12.90 2.69 -11.49
C GLY A 279 12.00 3.93 -11.48
N PHE A 280 10.99 3.98 -12.33
CA PHE A 280 9.98 5.04 -12.33
C PHE A 280 8.94 4.83 -11.22
N ASN A 281 8.89 5.72 -10.27
CA ASN A 281 7.85 5.81 -9.25
C ASN A 281 6.94 7.02 -9.52
N PHE A 282 6.31 7.03 -10.70
CA PHE A 282 5.53 8.17 -11.18
C PHE A 282 4.03 7.94 -11.06
N MET A 283 3.37 8.91 -10.46
CA MET A 283 1.91 9.03 -10.41
C MET A 283 1.49 10.47 -10.68
N LYS A 284 0.25 10.64 -11.14
CA LYS A 284 -0.37 11.96 -11.33
C LYS A 284 -0.48 12.68 -9.98
N ASP A 285 -0.30 14.00 -9.99
CA ASP A 285 -0.37 14.83 -8.79
C ASP A 285 -1.75 14.82 -8.10
N SER A 286 -2.79 14.31 -8.80
CA SER A 286 -4.12 14.13 -8.23
C SER A 286 -4.26 12.97 -7.27
N VAL A 287 -3.27 12.07 -7.20
CA VAL A 287 -3.29 10.88 -6.35
C VAL A 287 -2.67 11.21 -4.99
N PHE A 288 -3.43 10.99 -3.92
CA PHE A 288 -2.98 11.22 -2.56
C PHE A 288 -2.40 9.93 -1.98
N VAL A 289 -1.10 9.73 -2.16
CA VAL A 289 -0.33 8.57 -1.69
C VAL A 289 1.06 9.01 -1.24
N GLY A 290 1.54 8.51 -0.11
CA GLY A 290 2.87 8.86 0.42
C GLY A 290 3.95 7.84 0.05
N LEU A 291 3.57 6.56 -0.07
CA LEU A 291 4.45 5.43 -0.39
C LEU A 291 3.69 4.46 -1.29
N THR A 292 4.38 3.80 -2.21
CA THR A 292 3.77 2.80 -3.09
C THR A 292 4.44 1.44 -2.93
N MET A 293 3.70 0.37 -3.21
CA MET A 293 4.25 -0.99 -3.22
C MET A 293 5.46 -1.10 -4.13
N LYS A 294 5.37 -0.54 -5.36
CA LYS A 294 6.49 -0.57 -6.32
C LYS A 294 7.76 0.12 -5.80
N SER A 295 7.64 1.18 -5.00
CA SER A 295 8.84 1.80 -4.41
C SER A 295 9.50 0.88 -3.38
N ILE A 296 8.71 0.11 -2.62
CA ILE A 296 9.25 -0.89 -1.70
C ILE A 296 9.95 -2.01 -2.48
N ASP A 297 9.35 -2.51 -3.58
CA ASP A 297 10.00 -3.48 -4.48
C ASP A 297 11.32 -2.97 -5.03
N TYR A 298 11.39 -1.71 -5.46
CA TYR A 298 12.64 -1.10 -5.93
C TYR A 298 13.69 -0.98 -4.82
N PHE A 299 13.27 -0.57 -3.61
CA PHE A 299 14.18 -0.47 -2.48
C PHE A 299 14.71 -1.83 -2.03
N GLU A 300 13.87 -2.88 -2.02
CA GLU A 300 14.28 -4.26 -1.76
C GLU A 300 15.36 -4.73 -2.76
N ALA A 301 15.17 -4.42 -4.04
CA ALA A 301 16.12 -4.76 -5.10
C ALA A 301 17.37 -3.87 -5.14
N GLY A 302 17.51 -2.89 -4.25
CA GLY A 302 18.58 -1.92 -4.28
C GLY A 302 18.56 -1.00 -5.51
N LEU A 303 17.38 -0.81 -6.15
CA LEU A 303 17.24 0.05 -7.31
C LEU A 303 16.80 1.47 -6.89
N PRO A 304 17.62 2.50 -7.17
CA PRO A 304 17.22 3.88 -6.95
C PRO A 304 16.00 4.28 -7.80
N ILE A 305 15.28 5.31 -7.38
CA ILE A 305 14.04 5.71 -8.04
C ILE A 305 14.10 7.12 -8.63
N LEU A 306 13.42 7.29 -9.76
CA LEU A 306 12.93 8.59 -10.22
C LEU A 306 11.51 8.73 -9.67
N ASN A 307 11.25 9.79 -8.88
CA ASN A 307 10.05 9.87 -8.07
C ASN A 307 9.24 11.15 -8.31
N THR A 308 7.92 11.03 -8.42
CA THR A 308 6.98 12.15 -8.42
C THR A 308 6.04 12.16 -7.22
N ILE A 309 6.06 11.09 -6.41
CA ILE A 309 5.15 10.90 -5.29
C ILE A 309 5.58 11.79 -4.13
N LYS A 310 4.68 12.67 -3.71
CA LYS A 310 4.86 13.57 -2.58
C LYS A 310 4.75 12.80 -1.24
N GLY A 311 5.08 13.46 -0.14
CA GLY A 311 4.99 12.86 1.19
C GLY A 311 6.20 12.00 1.54
N ASP A 312 5.99 10.80 2.04
CA ASP A 312 7.04 9.92 2.58
C ASP A 312 8.14 9.64 1.57
N THR A 313 7.77 9.18 0.37
CA THR A 313 8.76 8.84 -0.66
C THR A 313 9.59 10.05 -1.09
N TRP A 314 8.96 11.23 -1.21
CA TRP A 314 9.66 12.46 -1.54
C TRP A 314 10.70 12.79 -0.51
N LYS A 315 10.31 12.73 0.76
CA LYS A 315 11.20 13.00 1.91
C LYS A 315 12.38 12.00 1.95
N PHE A 316 12.11 10.72 1.75
CA PHE A 316 13.17 9.70 1.74
C PHE A 316 14.21 9.94 0.64
N VAL A 317 13.75 10.33 -0.55
CA VAL A 317 14.63 10.64 -1.68
C VAL A 317 15.51 11.85 -1.36
N ASP A 318 14.92 12.93 -0.83
CA ASP A 318 15.65 14.17 -0.49
C ASP A 318 16.67 13.96 0.64
N GLU A 319 16.29 13.22 1.69
CA GLU A 319 17.12 13.07 2.88
C GLU A 319 18.24 12.02 2.72
N LEU A 320 18.02 10.99 1.90
CA LEU A 320 18.89 9.82 1.84
C LEU A 320 19.62 9.65 0.50
N GLY A 321 19.28 10.42 -0.53
CA GLY A 321 19.89 10.33 -1.84
C GLY A 321 19.62 8.98 -2.55
N ILE A 322 18.51 8.30 -2.21
CA ILE A 322 18.11 6.99 -2.78
C ILE A 322 17.36 7.11 -4.10
N GLY A 323 17.40 8.27 -4.73
CA GLY A 323 16.74 8.56 -6.00
C GLY A 323 16.81 10.03 -6.35
N VAL A 324 15.98 10.43 -7.32
CA VAL A 324 15.78 11.83 -7.72
C VAL A 324 14.29 12.17 -7.70
N ASN A 325 13.92 13.22 -6.99
CA ASN A 325 12.58 13.80 -7.06
C ASN A 325 12.42 14.64 -8.32
N VAL A 326 11.55 14.17 -9.23
CA VAL A 326 11.29 14.82 -10.51
C VAL A 326 10.11 15.77 -10.34
N GLY A 327 10.42 17.06 -10.18
CA GLY A 327 9.44 18.15 -10.18
C GLY A 327 9.19 18.65 -11.62
N ASP A 328 9.24 19.98 -11.77
CA ASP A 328 9.17 20.64 -13.08
C ASP A 328 10.52 20.68 -13.81
N ASN A 329 11.61 20.40 -13.07
CA ASN A 329 12.96 20.36 -13.64
C ASN A 329 13.18 19.02 -14.37
N SER A 330 13.94 19.09 -15.48
CA SER A 330 14.40 17.89 -16.19
C SER A 330 15.48 17.18 -15.38
N VAL A 331 15.46 15.84 -15.37
CA VAL A 331 16.54 15.01 -14.86
C VAL A 331 17.56 14.75 -15.99
N THR A 332 18.85 14.76 -15.71
CA THR A 332 19.91 14.51 -16.69
C THR A 332 20.39 13.06 -16.66
N ALA A 333 21.01 12.59 -17.75
CA ALA A 333 21.61 11.26 -17.80
C ALA A 333 22.70 11.08 -16.73
N ASP A 334 23.53 12.10 -16.51
CA ASP A 334 24.58 12.06 -15.49
C ASP A 334 24.03 11.92 -14.07
N GLN A 335 22.91 12.58 -13.76
CA GLN A 335 22.23 12.42 -12.46
C GLN A 335 21.74 10.97 -12.29
N ILE A 336 21.16 10.37 -13.33
CA ILE A 336 20.68 8.98 -13.30
C ILE A 336 21.84 8.01 -13.12
N ILE A 337 22.95 8.19 -13.89
CA ILE A 337 24.15 7.35 -13.77
C ILE A 337 24.75 7.45 -12.35
N ALA A 338 24.80 8.65 -11.79
CA ALA A 338 25.33 8.87 -10.45
C ALA A 338 24.56 8.10 -9.35
N LEU A 339 23.28 7.77 -9.58
CA LEU A 339 22.47 7.00 -8.63
C LEU A 339 22.98 5.56 -8.40
N GLN A 340 23.85 5.05 -9.30
CA GLN A 340 24.42 3.72 -9.11
C GLN A 340 25.25 3.63 -7.82
N LYS A 341 25.79 4.75 -7.35
CA LYS A 341 26.55 4.82 -6.11
C LYS A 341 25.69 4.65 -4.86
N SER A 342 24.39 4.95 -4.94
CA SER A 342 23.46 4.87 -3.79
C SER A 342 22.75 3.51 -3.65
N ARG A 343 23.03 2.51 -4.50
CA ARG A 343 22.34 1.21 -4.43
C ARG A 343 22.49 0.53 -3.07
N LYS A 344 23.66 0.62 -2.45
CA LYS A 344 23.87 0.07 -1.12
C LYS A 344 23.05 0.79 -0.06
N GLU A 345 22.96 2.10 -0.14
CA GLU A 345 22.12 2.94 0.72
C GLU A 345 20.64 2.61 0.54
N VAL A 346 20.20 2.32 -0.69
CA VAL A 346 18.82 1.88 -0.99
C VAL A 346 18.51 0.55 -0.28
N CYS A 347 19.37 -0.46 -0.37
CA CYS A 347 19.22 -1.71 0.37
C CYS A 347 19.20 -1.48 1.88
N CYS A 348 20.13 -0.70 2.42
CA CYS A 348 20.16 -0.38 3.85
C CYS A 348 18.91 0.36 4.31
N PHE A 349 18.32 1.19 3.45
CA PHE A 349 17.07 1.88 3.73
C PHE A 349 15.89 0.90 3.79
N PHE A 350 15.82 -0.04 2.84
CA PHE A 350 14.83 -1.12 2.86
C PHE A 350 14.93 -1.92 4.15
N ASP A 351 16.11 -2.40 4.50
CA ASP A 351 16.35 -3.23 5.69
C ASP A 351 15.91 -2.54 6.99
N LYS A 352 16.09 -1.23 7.08
CA LYS A 352 15.73 -0.43 8.26
C LYS A 352 14.23 -0.14 8.37
N ASN A 353 13.44 -0.27 7.29
CA ASN A 353 12.08 0.24 7.28
C ASN A 353 11.00 -0.78 6.88
N PHE A 354 11.33 -1.76 6.01
CA PHE A 354 10.31 -2.54 5.30
C PHE A 354 10.41 -4.06 5.50
N THR A 355 11.29 -4.52 6.39
CA THR A 355 11.40 -5.95 6.72
C THR A 355 10.33 -6.38 7.73
N LYS A 356 10.01 -7.68 7.75
CA LYS A 356 9.13 -8.29 8.75
C LYS A 356 9.56 -8.00 10.19
N ASP A 357 10.87 -7.99 10.46
CA ASP A 357 11.41 -7.71 11.80
C ASP A 357 11.13 -6.28 12.24
N VAL A 358 11.26 -5.31 11.34
CA VAL A 358 10.92 -3.91 11.60
C VAL A 358 9.42 -3.76 11.84
N PHE A 359 8.60 -4.40 11.01
CA PHE A 359 7.15 -4.44 11.17
C PHE A 359 6.78 -5.01 12.55
N ARG A 360 7.32 -6.17 12.90
CA ARG A 360 7.11 -6.81 14.20
C ARG A 360 7.46 -5.89 15.36
N LYS A 361 8.64 -5.26 15.34
CA LYS A 361 9.08 -4.32 16.39
C LYS A 361 8.10 -3.14 16.55
N LYS A 362 7.62 -2.59 15.44
CA LYS A 362 6.65 -1.48 15.46
C LYS A 362 5.30 -1.93 16.01
N VAL A 363 4.80 -3.10 15.61
CA VAL A 363 3.53 -3.66 16.13
C VAL A 363 3.64 -3.91 17.64
N LEU A 364 4.73 -4.53 18.12
CA LEU A 364 4.95 -4.76 19.55
C LEU A 364 5.01 -3.44 20.35
N LYS A 365 5.61 -2.40 19.78
CA LYS A 365 5.58 -1.05 20.39
C LYS A 365 4.16 -0.53 20.51
N ILE A 366 3.31 -0.67 19.47
CA ILE A 366 1.91 -0.25 19.54
C ILE A 366 1.16 -1.04 20.63
N ILE A 367 1.32 -2.35 20.66
CA ILE A 367 0.68 -3.24 21.64
C ILE A 367 1.05 -2.84 23.07
N SER A 368 2.34 -2.54 23.33
CA SER A 368 2.80 -2.12 24.67
C SER A 368 2.10 -0.85 25.18
N THR A 369 1.71 0.05 24.28
CA THR A 369 0.95 1.27 24.67
C THR A 369 -0.51 1.00 24.99
N LEU A 370 -1.03 -0.17 24.59
CA LEU A 370 -2.41 -0.59 24.86
C LEU A 370 -2.57 -1.33 26.17
N ASN A 371 -1.48 -1.64 26.88
CA ASN A 371 -1.45 -2.45 28.12
C ASN A 371 -2.12 -3.83 27.92
N LEU A 372 -1.76 -4.56 26.86
CA LEU A 372 -2.27 -5.88 26.46
C LEU A 372 -1.31 -7.01 26.80
#